data_81cfda7c25c95953a3d93e9654069f6b
#
_entry.id   81cfda7c25c95953a3d93e9654069f6b
#
_cell.length_a   1.000
_cell.length_b   1.000
_cell.length_c   1.000
_cell.angle_alpha   90.00
_cell.angle_beta   90.00
_cell.angle_gamma   90.00
#
_symmetry.space_group_name_H-M   'P 1'
#
loop_
_entity.id
_entity.type
_entity.pdbx_description
1 polymer ?
#
loop_
_entity_poly.entity_id
_entity_poly.type
_entity_poly.pdbx_seq_one_letter_code
_entity_poly.pdbx_strand_id
1 'polypeptide(L)'
;MSTNRRIGATDSKSRAHLLDVAERMLLEEGYAAVTSRKLGARAEVSPQLVHYYFRTMDELFVEVFRRRAEESLQRVAEALAEDGSLVSVWELTSNPLGARFNLEFAALANHRKAISAEIAAYGERFRQLQHAAIAARFDELGISAEELPPT
;
A
#
# COMPACT_ATOMS: atom_id res chain seq x y z
N MET A 1 -7.72 -9.53 36.07
CA MET A 1 -7.95 -8.54 34.98
C MET A 1 -6.95 -8.69 33.81
N SER A 2 -6.67 -9.91 33.34
CA SER A 2 -5.60 -10.15 32.31
C SER A 2 -6.08 -10.84 31.01
N THR A 3 -7.36 -11.14 30.86
CA THR A 3 -7.88 -11.95 29.75
C THR A 3 -8.15 -11.13 28.48
N ASN A 4 -8.53 -9.86 28.64
CA ASN A 4 -8.94 -9.00 27.49
C ASN A 4 -7.76 -8.56 26.61
N ARG A 5 -6.54 -8.43 27.18
CA ARG A 5 -5.34 -8.03 26.43
C ARG A 5 -4.79 -9.14 25.52
N ARG A 6 -5.00 -10.41 25.87
CA ARG A 6 -4.57 -11.57 25.08
C ARG A 6 -5.48 -11.83 23.87
N ILE A 7 -6.78 -11.63 24.01
CA ILE A 7 -7.74 -11.80 22.92
C ILE A 7 -7.47 -10.77 21.81
N GLY A 8 -7.31 -9.50 22.14
CA GLY A 8 -7.02 -8.45 21.16
C GLY A 8 -5.68 -8.63 20.43
N ALA A 9 -4.64 -9.14 21.11
CA ALA A 9 -3.34 -9.40 20.47
C ALA A 9 -3.37 -10.60 19.53
N THR A 10 -4.11 -11.65 19.85
CA THR A 10 -4.30 -12.83 18.99
C THR A 10 -5.17 -12.47 17.78
N ASP A 11 -6.21 -11.67 17.99
CA ASP A 11 -7.11 -11.15 16.96
C ASP A 11 -6.33 -10.29 15.94
N SER A 12 -5.50 -9.39 16.42
CA SER A 12 -4.61 -8.57 15.59
C SER A 12 -3.61 -9.40 14.76
N LYS A 13 -3.03 -10.47 15.34
CA LYS A 13 -2.10 -11.34 14.62
C LYS A 13 -2.80 -12.15 13.52
N SER A 14 -3.97 -12.67 13.78
CA SER A 14 -4.75 -13.43 12.78
C SER A 14 -5.17 -12.53 11.61
N ARG A 15 -5.58 -11.30 11.91
CA ARG A 15 -5.91 -10.31 10.88
C ARG A 15 -4.70 -9.95 10.02
N ALA A 16 -3.55 -9.68 10.63
CA ALA A 16 -2.30 -9.40 9.92
C ALA A 16 -1.88 -10.57 9.04
N HIS A 17 -1.95 -11.80 9.55
CA HIS A 17 -1.66 -13.01 8.78
C HIS A 17 -2.54 -13.15 7.53
N LEU A 18 -3.84 -12.86 7.63
CA LEU A 18 -4.75 -12.86 6.49
C LEU A 18 -4.35 -11.82 5.43
N LEU A 19 -3.93 -10.63 5.84
CA LEU A 19 -3.43 -9.60 4.92
C LEU A 19 -2.13 -10.05 4.22
N ASP A 20 -1.20 -10.70 4.94
CA ASP A 20 0.05 -11.22 4.37
C ASP A 20 -0.21 -12.32 3.33
N VAL A 21 -1.15 -13.22 3.62
CA VAL A 21 -1.52 -14.29 2.69
C VAL A 21 -2.25 -13.71 1.48
N ALA A 22 -3.16 -12.75 1.68
CA ALA A 22 -3.89 -12.09 0.59
C ALA A 22 -2.94 -11.34 -0.35
N GLU A 23 -1.96 -10.59 0.18
CA GLU A 23 -0.97 -9.89 -0.62
C GLU A 23 -0.12 -10.85 -1.46
N ARG A 24 0.35 -11.96 -0.87
CA ARG A 24 1.09 -12.98 -1.62
C ARG A 24 0.26 -13.60 -2.72
N MET A 25 -1.00 -13.98 -2.46
CA MET A 25 -1.89 -14.53 -3.46
C MET A 25 -2.13 -13.55 -4.61
N LEU A 26 -2.30 -12.28 -4.30
CA LEU A 26 -2.48 -11.22 -5.28
C LEU A 26 -1.25 -11.10 -6.19
N LEU A 27 -0.04 -11.13 -5.62
CA LEU A 27 1.20 -11.05 -6.37
C LEU A 27 1.51 -12.32 -7.18
N GLU A 28 1.13 -13.49 -6.70
CA GLU A 28 1.41 -14.78 -7.36
C GLU A 28 0.37 -15.14 -8.43
N GLU A 29 -0.90 -14.96 -8.12
CA GLU A 29 -2.04 -15.47 -8.90
C GLU A 29 -2.95 -14.37 -9.47
N GLY A 30 -2.72 -13.09 -9.09
CA GLY A 30 -3.57 -11.96 -9.44
C GLY A 30 -4.78 -11.79 -8.51
N TYR A 31 -5.39 -10.59 -8.56
CA TYR A 31 -6.48 -10.25 -7.66
C TYR A 31 -7.72 -11.14 -7.82
N ALA A 32 -8.00 -11.64 -9.02
CA ALA A 32 -9.15 -12.51 -9.28
C ALA A 32 -9.08 -13.87 -8.56
N ALA A 33 -7.89 -14.31 -8.20
CA ALA A 33 -7.69 -15.54 -7.43
C ALA A 33 -8.01 -15.37 -5.95
N VAL A 34 -7.99 -14.14 -5.40
CA VAL A 34 -8.19 -13.86 -3.99
C VAL A 34 -9.69 -13.86 -3.65
N THR A 35 -10.18 -15.00 -3.17
CA THR A 35 -11.54 -15.16 -2.66
C THR A 35 -11.51 -15.59 -1.19
N SER A 36 -12.57 -15.32 -0.43
CA SER A 36 -12.62 -15.72 1.00
C SER A 36 -12.36 -17.21 1.23
N ARG A 37 -12.83 -18.07 0.32
CA ARG A 37 -12.62 -19.52 0.39
C ARG A 37 -11.17 -19.91 0.12
N LYS A 38 -10.55 -19.38 -0.94
CA LYS A 38 -9.15 -19.66 -1.27
C LYS A 38 -8.19 -19.05 -0.24
N LEU A 39 -8.48 -17.82 0.19
CA LEU A 39 -7.72 -17.14 1.24
C LEU A 39 -7.77 -17.92 2.55
N GLY A 40 -8.96 -18.35 2.97
CA GLY A 40 -9.12 -19.18 4.16
C GLY A 40 -8.34 -20.48 4.07
N ALA A 41 -8.42 -21.19 2.95
CA ALA A 41 -7.67 -22.42 2.73
C ALA A 41 -6.15 -22.19 2.79
N ARG A 42 -5.64 -21.11 2.20
CA ARG A 42 -4.21 -20.79 2.19
C ARG A 42 -3.68 -20.28 3.52
N ALA A 43 -4.52 -19.61 4.30
CA ALA A 43 -4.21 -19.13 5.64
C ALA A 43 -4.52 -20.16 6.74
N GLU A 44 -4.98 -21.36 6.36
CA GLU A 44 -5.36 -22.44 7.27
C GLU A 44 -6.47 -22.04 8.26
N VAL A 45 -7.41 -21.22 7.80
CA VAL A 45 -8.57 -20.78 8.59
C VAL A 45 -9.88 -21.01 7.84
N SER A 46 -10.99 -20.96 8.55
CA SER A 46 -12.30 -21.06 7.91
C SER A 46 -12.64 -19.79 7.10
N PRO A 47 -13.42 -19.91 6.01
CA PRO A 47 -13.92 -18.72 5.29
C PRO A 47 -14.75 -17.79 6.18
N GLN A 48 -15.43 -18.33 7.19
CA GLN A 48 -16.18 -17.55 8.18
C GLN A 48 -15.27 -16.63 8.98
N LEU A 49 -14.05 -17.08 9.33
CA LEU A 49 -13.07 -16.24 10.02
C LEU A 49 -12.55 -15.12 9.13
N VAL A 50 -12.39 -15.36 7.83
CA VAL A 50 -12.08 -14.28 6.87
C VAL A 50 -13.16 -13.21 6.91
N HIS A 51 -14.45 -13.59 6.85
CA HIS A 51 -15.59 -12.67 6.93
C HIS A 51 -15.78 -12.03 8.30
N TYR A 52 -15.29 -12.63 9.36
CA TYR A 52 -15.25 -12.01 10.68
C TYR A 52 -14.33 -10.79 10.71
N TYR A 53 -13.14 -10.88 10.07
CA TYR A 53 -12.18 -9.80 10.03
C TYR A 53 -12.46 -8.76 8.93
N PHE A 54 -13.00 -9.22 7.79
CA PHE A 54 -13.29 -8.40 6.62
C PHE A 54 -14.70 -8.69 6.13
N ARG A 55 -15.61 -7.74 6.33
CA ARG A 55 -17.02 -7.91 5.97
C ARG A 55 -17.22 -8.16 4.48
N THR A 56 -16.34 -7.58 3.67
CA THR A 56 -16.34 -7.72 2.22
C THR A 56 -14.92 -7.96 1.70
N MET A 57 -14.81 -8.52 0.50
CA MET A 57 -13.51 -8.63 -0.16
C MET A 57 -12.95 -7.26 -0.55
N ASP A 58 -13.79 -6.25 -0.75
CA ASP A 58 -13.35 -4.87 -1.00
C ASP A 58 -12.62 -4.30 0.22
N GLU A 59 -13.17 -4.54 1.42
CA GLU A 59 -12.52 -4.13 2.67
C GLU A 59 -11.14 -4.80 2.83
N LEU A 60 -11.03 -6.08 2.53
CA LEU A 60 -9.74 -6.77 2.51
C LEU A 60 -8.76 -6.12 1.53
N PHE A 61 -9.16 -5.88 0.29
CA PHE A 61 -8.30 -5.28 -0.72
C PHE A 61 -7.88 -3.85 -0.37
N VAL A 62 -8.80 -3.03 0.15
CA VAL A 62 -8.49 -1.69 0.65
C VAL A 62 -7.41 -1.74 1.73
N GLU A 63 -7.51 -2.67 2.68
CA GLU A 63 -6.55 -2.82 3.76
C GLU A 63 -5.18 -3.32 3.27
N VAL A 64 -5.15 -4.29 2.34
CA VAL A 64 -3.90 -4.75 1.70
C VAL A 64 -3.23 -3.57 0.98
N PHE A 65 -3.99 -2.78 0.22
CA PHE A 65 -3.47 -1.61 -0.48
C PHE A 65 -2.92 -0.57 0.49
N ARG A 66 -3.72 -0.17 1.50
CA ARG A 66 -3.32 0.84 2.50
C ARG A 66 -2.02 0.48 3.19
N ARG A 67 -1.90 -0.76 3.66
CA ARG A 67 -0.69 -1.22 4.35
C ARG A 67 0.54 -1.05 3.46
N ARG A 68 0.48 -1.53 2.23
CA ARG A 68 1.58 -1.42 1.27
C ARG A 68 1.88 0.02 0.87
N ALA A 69 0.83 0.83 0.70
CA ALA A 69 0.95 2.25 0.40
C ALA A 69 1.64 3.02 1.53
N GLU A 70 1.26 2.80 2.79
CA GLU A 70 1.92 3.42 3.95
C GLU A 70 3.39 3.02 4.04
N GLU A 71 3.71 1.72 3.90
CA GLU A 71 5.10 1.24 3.89
C GLU A 71 5.91 1.86 2.74
N SER A 72 5.30 2.05 1.58
CA SER A 72 5.95 2.69 0.43
C SER A 72 6.21 4.18 0.66
N LEU A 73 5.22 4.91 1.16
CA LEU A 73 5.35 6.33 1.48
C LEU A 73 6.42 6.57 2.55
N GLN A 74 6.45 5.72 3.58
CA GLN A 74 7.45 5.80 4.63
C GLN A 74 8.87 5.60 4.09
N ARG A 75 9.10 4.56 3.27
CA ARG A 75 10.41 4.32 2.65
C ARG A 75 10.86 5.46 1.75
N VAL A 76 9.93 6.05 0.99
CA VAL A 76 10.23 7.22 0.16
C VAL A 76 10.59 8.42 1.03
N ALA A 77 9.85 8.68 2.11
CA ALA A 77 10.14 9.77 3.03
C ALA A 77 11.50 9.59 3.72
N GLU A 78 11.84 8.36 4.13
CA GLU A 78 13.14 8.01 4.72
C GLU A 78 14.28 8.26 3.72
N ALA A 79 14.17 7.76 2.49
CA ALA A 79 15.18 7.97 1.44
C ALA A 79 15.39 9.45 1.12
N LEU A 80 14.31 10.23 1.06
CA LEU A 80 14.40 11.68 0.86
C LEU A 80 15.04 12.41 2.04
N ALA A 81 14.85 11.92 3.26
CA ALA A 81 15.47 12.50 4.45
C ALA A 81 16.96 12.15 4.57
N GLU A 82 17.41 11.00 4.05
CA GLU A 82 18.80 10.55 4.12
C GLU A 82 19.70 11.30 3.12
N ASP A 83 19.35 11.36 1.86
CA ASP A 83 20.20 11.92 0.81
C ASP A 83 19.52 12.97 -0.08
N GLY A 84 18.21 13.19 0.08
CA GLY A 84 17.42 14.09 -0.74
C GLY A 84 17.38 13.70 -2.22
N SER A 85 17.80 12.48 -2.55
CA SER A 85 18.00 12.06 -3.92
C SER A 85 16.71 11.55 -4.57
N LEU A 86 16.34 12.16 -5.68
CA LEU A 86 15.27 11.66 -6.54
C LEU A 86 15.64 10.31 -7.20
N VAL A 87 16.94 10.00 -7.31
CA VAL A 87 17.41 8.71 -7.83
C VAL A 87 17.04 7.60 -6.86
N SER A 88 17.24 7.79 -5.55
CA SER A 88 16.82 6.82 -4.52
C SER A 88 15.31 6.57 -4.55
N VAL A 89 14.51 7.62 -4.75
CA VAL A 89 13.05 7.47 -4.95
C VAL A 89 12.73 6.67 -6.21
N TRP A 90 13.43 6.96 -7.31
CA TRP A 90 13.26 6.21 -8.56
C TRP A 90 13.57 4.71 -8.38
N GLU A 91 14.68 4.37 -7.75
CA GLU A 91 15.08 2.98 -7.48
C GLU A 91 14.04 2.24 -6.63
N LEU A 92 13.53 2.89 -5.58
CA LEU A 92 12.47 2.34 -4.73
C LEU A 92 11.17 2.08 -5.49
N THR A 93 10.78 2.99 -6.39
CA THR A 93 9.50 2.92 -7.12
C THR A 93 9.58 2.07 -8.38
N SER A 94 10.78 1.86 -8.94
CA SER A 94 11.01 1.02 -10.12
C SER A 94 11.15 -0.49 -9.80
N ASN A 95 10.91 -0.90 -8.56
CA ASN A 95 10.94 -2.28 -8.13
C ASN A 95 9.87 -3.12 -8.85
N PRO A 96 10.24 -4.26 -9.50
CA PRO A 96 9.30 -5.10 -10.24
C PRO A 96 8.11 -5.62 -9.44
N LEU A 97 8.30 -5.95 -8.15
CA LEU A 97 7.21 -6.37 -7.27
C LEU A 97 6.22 -5.24 -6.99
N GLY A 98 6.73 -4.02 -6.78
CA GLY A 98 5.89 -2.83 -6.63
C GLY A 98 5.10 -2.52 -7.89
N ALA A 99 5.72 -2.62 -9.06
CA ALA A 99 5.06 -2.42 -10.34
C ALA A 99 3.93 -3.45 -10.55
N ARG A 100 4.18 -4.74 -10.26
CA ARG A 100 3.16 -5.78 -10.35
C ARG A 100 1.99 -5.53 -9.40
N PHE A 101 2.28 -5.16 -8.14
CA PHE A 101 1.26 -4.81 -7.16
C PHE A 101 0.38 -3.65 -7.66
N ASN A 102 1.00 -2.58 -8.15
CA ASN A 102 0.29 -1.41 -8.67
C ASN A 102 -0.59 -1.76 -9.88
N LEU A 103 -0.11 -2.61 -10.79
CA LEU A 103 -0.91 -3.07 -11.95
C LEU A 103 -2.13 -3.88 -11.53
N GLU A 104 -2.00 -4.80 -10.57
CA GLU A 104 -3.12 -5.58 -10.05
C GLU A 104 -4.17 -4.68 -9.40
N PHE A 105 -3.74 -3.69 -8.61
CA PHE A 105 -4.65 -2.74 -7.98
C PHE A 105 -5.27 -1.75 -8.98
N ALA A 106 -4.54 -1.32 -10.00
CA ALA A 106 -5.09 -0.50 -11.08
C ALA A 106 -6.19 -1.27 -11.85
N ALA A 107 -5.96 -2.54 -12.16
CA ALA A 107 -6.97 -3.39 -12.78
C ALA A 107 -8.21 -3.56 -11.89
N LEU A 108 -8.00 -3.75 -10.58
CA LEU A 108 -9.08 -3.88 -9.59
C LEU A 108 -9.90 -2.57 -9.46
N ALA A 109 -9.23 -1.42 -9.50
CA ALA A 109 -9.83 -0.08 -9.39
C ALA A 109 -10.82 0.22 -10.51
N ASN A 110 -10.62 -0.33 -11.71
CA ASN A 110 -11.56 -0.18 -12.83
C ASN A 110 -12.96 -0.71 -12.53
N HIS A 111 -13.07 -1.63 -11.58
CA HIS A 111 -14.32 -2.28 -11.22
C HIS A 111 -14.79 -1.96 -9.79
N ARG A 112 -13.96 -1.29 -8.97
CA ARG A 112 -14.22 -1.09 -7.52
C ARG A 112 -13.88 0.32 -7.09
N LYS A 113 -14.91 1.16 -6.91
CA LYS A 113 -14.76 2.59 -6.55
C LYS A 113 -13.98 2.82 -5.26
N ALA A 114 -14.11 1.92 -4.27
CA ALA A 114 -13.38 2.04 -3.01
C ALA A 114 -11.86 1.95 -3.23
N ILE A 115 -11.41 1.05 -4.09
CA ILE A 115 -9.99 0.90 -4.44
C ILE A 115 -9.50 2.10 -5.25
N SER A 116 -10.30 2.59 -6.20
CA SER A 116 -9.97 3.80 -6.98
C SER A 116 -9.73 5.01 -6.08
N ALA A 117 -10.55 5.20 -5.04
CA ALA A 117 -10.40 6.29 -4.08
C ALA A 117 -9.10 6.17 -3.27
N GLU A 118 -8.73 4.95 -2.84
CA GLU A 118 -7.48 4.72 -2.11
C GLU A 118 -6.25 4.97 -2.97
N ILE A 119 -6.28 4.54 -4.23
CA ILE A 119 -5.18 4.81 -5.18
C ILE A 119 -5.02 6.30 -5.41
N ALA A 120 -6.12 7.05 -5.59
CA ALA A 120 -6.08 8.49 -5.75
C ALA A 120 -5.49 9.19 -4.52
N ALA A 121 -5.92 8.80 -3.32
CA ALA A 121 -5.40 9.35 -2.07
C ALA A 121 -3.90 9.07 -1.89
N TYR A 122 -3.46 7.84 -2.20
CA TYR A 122 -2.04 7.47 -2.19
C TYR A 122 -1.23 8.28 -3.20
N GLY A 123 -1.72 8.39 -4.44
CA GLY A 123 -1.05 9.15 -5.50
C GLY A 123 -0.86 10.62 -5.13
N GLU A 124 -1.86 11.23 -4.49
CA GLU A 124 -1.76 12.62 -4.02
C GLU A 124 -0.71 12.78 -2.91
N ARG A 125 -0.68 11.88 -1.93
CA ARG A 125 0.34 11.90 -0.86
C ARG A 125 1.74 11.69 -1.42
N PHE A 126 1.90 10.78 -2.37
CA PHE A 126 3.17 10.51 -3.05
C PHE A 126 3.64 11.75 -3.85
N ARG A 127 2.74 12.39 -4.59
CA ARG A 127 3.01 13.63 -5.32
C ARG A 127 3.45 14.76 -4.38
N GLN A 128 2.81 14.90 -3.23
CA GLN A 128 3.19 15.90 -2.22
C GLN A 128 4.60 15.67 -1.67
N LEU A 129 4.99 14.42 -1.39
CA LEU A 129 6.35 14.09 -0.97
C LEU A 129 7.38 14.45 -2.04
N GLN A 130 7.13 14.08 -3.30
CA GLN A 130 8.02 14.41 -4.41
C GLN A 130 8.14 15.92 -4.61
N HIS A 131 7.01 16.64 -4.56
CA HIS A 131 7.00 18.09 -4.72
C HIS A 131 7.81 18.79 -3.62
N ALA A 132 7.62 18.39 -2.38
CA ALA A 132 8.37 18.94 -1.26
C ALA A 132 9.89 18.70 -1.41
N ALA A 133 10.30 17.52 -1.85
CA ALA A 133 11.70 17.18 -2.07
C ALA A 133 12.32 17.97 -3.22
N ILE A 134 11.59 18.15 -4.32
CA ILE A 134 12.03 18.98 -5.46
C ILE A 134 12.18 20.43 -5.02
N ALA A 135 11.19 20.98 -4.29
CA ALA A 135 11.24 22.36 -3.81
C ALA A 135 12.45 22.59 -2.90
N ALA A 136 12.68 21.70 -1.93
CA ALA A 136 13.84 21.78 -1.05
C ALA A 136 15.17 21.75 -1.83
N ARG A 137 15.26 20.91 -2.87
CA ARG A 137 16.47 20.84 -3.70
C ARG A 137 16.70 22.09 -4.53
N PHE A 138 15.64 22.72 -5.02
CA PHE A 138 15.76 23.98 -5.74
C PHE A 138 16.18 25.12 -4.82
N ASP A 139 15.65 25.19 -3.61
CA ASP A 139 16.08 26.17 -2.60
C ASP A 139 17.59 26.03 -2.30
N GLU A 140 18.08 24.79 -2.13
CA GLU A 140 19.52 24.53 -1.93
C GLU A 140 20.39 24.97 -3.12
N LEU A 141 19.87 24.85 -4.35
CA LEU A 141 20.58 25.23 -5.58
C LEU A 141 20.42 26.72 -5.94
N GLY A 142 19.60 27.46 -5.17
CA GLY A 142 19.30 28.86 -5.46
C GLY A 142 18.45 29.07 -6.73
N ILE A 143 17.72 28.03 -7.15
CA ILE A 143 16.81 28.05 -8.31
C ILE A 143 15.46 28.59 -7.86
N SER A 144 14.98 29.69 -8.44
CA SER A 144 13.69 30.24 -8.08
C SER A 144 12.52 29.42 -8.70
N ALA A 145 11.37 29.40 -8.02
CA ALA A 145 10.17 28.75 -8.55
C ALA A 145 9.68 29.36 -9.87
N GLU A 146 10.07 30.61 -10.18
CA GLU A 146 9.73 31.30 -11.43
C GLU A 146 10.53 30.77 -12.62
N GLU A 147 11.67 30.10 -12.38
CA GLU A 147 12.50 29.48 -13.42
C GLU A 147 12.03 28.10 -13.82
N LEU A 148 11.04 27.55 -13.11
CA LEU A 148 10.48 26.24 -13.37
C LEU A 148 9.40 26.30 -14.45
N PRO A 149 9.40 25.34 -15.42
CA PRO A 149 8.27 25.23 -16.32
C PRO A 149 7.00 24.89 -15.52
N PRO A 150 5.84 25.46 -15.88
CA PRO A 150 4.59 25.10 -15.24
C PRO A 150 4.31 23.61 -15.42
N THR A 151 4.07 22.94 -14.31
CA THR A 151 3.69 21.51 -14.25
C THR A 151 2.18 21.36 -14.42
#